data_906617de9158087879fd7e81c74bdba9
#
_entry.id   906617de9158087879fd7e81c74bdba9
#
_cell.length_a   1.000
_cell.length_b   1.000
_cell.length_c   1.000
_cell.angle_alpha   90.00
_cell.angle_beta   90.00
_cell.angle_gamma   90.00
#
_symmetry.space_group_name_H-M   'P 1'
#
loop_
_entity.id
_entity.type
_entity.pdbx_description
1 polymer ?
#
loop_
_entity_poly.entity_id
_entity_poly.type
_entity_poly.pdbx_seq_one_letter_code
_entity_poly.pdbx_strand_id
1 'polypeptide(L)'
;MFGHLPVIGLVGIWLYRKKWDRYRVYRNALMISGAIGLGMSVLYPVAPPRLIGEKFVDTVTMYSNAYHVLQPSWLTNQLAALPSLHFGWNFIVGIALLRETRHLLGRALGVASPMIMLAVIIVTANHYFIDAIVGGGVALVGLAVSARITTKPSTLPA
;
A
#
# COMPACT_ATOMS: atom_id res chain seq x y z
N MET A 1 1.33 11.82 -2.63
CA MET A 1 1.86 10.48 -2.85
C MET A 1 2.58 9.92 -1.62
N PHE A 2 3.55 10.62 -1.01
CA PHE A 2 4.28 10.13 0.17
C PHE A 2 3.51 10.17 1.50
N GLY A 3 2.37 10.85 1.56
CA GLY A 3 1.56 10.96 2.78
C GLY A 3 1.04 9.64 3.37
N HIS A 4 1.06 8.55 2.60
CA HIS A 4 0.61 7.24 3.08
C HIS A 4 1.62 6.58 4.04
N LEU A 5 2.91 6.81 3.87
CA LEU A 5 3.93 6.21 4.73
C LEU A 5 3.81 6.66 6.20
N PRO A 6 3.65 7.96 6.51
CA PRO A 6 3.33 8.40 7.88
C PRO A 6 2.06 7.75 8.44
N VAL A 7 1.01 7.59 7.64
CA VAL A 7 -0.24 6.95 8.09
C VAL A 7 0.00 5.48 8.43
N ILE A 8 0.70 4.73 7.59
CA ILE A 8 1.11 3.35 7.86
C ILE A 8 1.92 3.28 9.15
N GLY A 9 2.90 4.19 9.32
CA GLY A 9 3.73 4.26 10.52
C GLY A 9 2.93 4.53 11.79
N LEU A 10 2.04 5.53 11.77
CA LEU A 10 1.21 5.89 12.93
C LEU A 10 0.25 4.76 13.33
N VAL A 11 -0.42 4.15 12.35
CA VAL A 11 -1.31 3.01 12.61
C VAL A 11 -0.49 1.80 13.08
N GLY A 12 0.69 1.58 12.52
CA GLY A 12 1.62 0.55 12.97
C GLY A 12 2.06 0.74 14.42
N ILE A 13 2.48 1.94 14.81
CA ILE A 13 2.87 2.27 16.20
C ILE A 13 1.68 2.09 17.14
N TRP A 14 0.49 2.55 16.75
CA TRP A 14 -0.72 2.39 17.57
C TRP A 14 -1.05 0.91 17.79
N LEU A 15 -1.03 0.08 16.74
CA LEU A 15 -1.26 -1.37 16.85
C LEU A 15 -0.18 -2.05 17.69
N TYR A 16 1.09 -1.70 17.47
CA TYR A 16 2.23 -2.23 18.23
C TYR A 16 2.05 -2.01 19.74
N ARG A 17 1.64 -0.79 20.14
CA ARG A 17 1.50 -0.41 21.55
C ARG A 17 0.23 -0.96 22.20
N LYS A 18 -0.85 -1.14 21.46
CA LYS A 18 -2.17 -1.44 22.00
C LYS A 18 -2.71 -2.82 21.65
N LYS A 19 -2.21 -3.45 20.57
CA LYS A 19 -2.75 -4.68 19.99
C LYS A 19 -1.65 -5.50 19.30
N TRP A 20 -0.69 -5.97 20.06
CA TRP A 20 0.51 -6.66 19.55
C TRP A 20 0.22 -7.79 18.54
N ASP A 21 -0.75 -8.69 18.86
CA ASP A 21 -1.07 -9.80 17.96
C ASP A 21 -1.63 -9.31 16.62
N ARG A 22 -2.45 -8.25 16.67
CA ARG A 22 -2.99 -7.63 15.45
C ARG A 22 -1.90 -6.91 14.67
N TYR A 23 -0.99 -6.22 15.35
CA TYR A 23 0.20 -5.63 14.72
C TYR A 23 0.96 -6.66 13.89
N ARG A 24 1.23 -7.85 14.44
CA ARG A 24 1.95 -8.92 13.73
C ARG A 24 1.23 -9.33 12.44
N VAL A 25 -0.10 -9.44 12.48
CA VAL A 25 -0.89 -9.79 11.29
C VAL A 25 -0.76 -8.70 10.21
N TYR A 26 -0.99 -7.44 10.55
CA TYR A 26 -0.95 -6.36 9.56
C TYR A 26 0.46 -6.08 9.05
N ARG A 27 1.48 -6.11 9.91
CA ARG A 27 2.88 -6.01 9.52
C ARG A 27 3.25 -7.10 8.51
N ASN A 28 2.96 -8.35 8.82
CA ASN A 28 3.27 -9.47 7.93
C ASN A 28 2.49 -9.36 6.62
N ALA A 29 1.25 -8.90 6.65
CA ALA A 29 0.46 -8.66 5.44
C ALA A 29 1.10 -7.61 4.52
N LEU A 30 1.60 -6.50 5.09
CA LEU A 30 2.34 -5.47 4.34
C LEU A 30 3.62 -6.05 3.72
N MET A 31 4.39 -6.85 4.48
CA MET A 31 5.62 -7.47 3.99
C MET A 31 5.35 -8.49 2.88
N ILE A 32 4.36 -9.37 3.06
CA ILE A 32 4.00 -10.40 2.08
C ILE A 32 3.48 -9.75 0.79
N SER A 33 2.55 -8.80 0.91
CA SER A 33 2.03 -8.10 -0.25
C SER A 33 3.10 -7.28 -0.96
N GLY A 34 4.03 -6.68 -0.21
CA GLY A 34 5.19 -5.98 -0.75
C GLY A 34 6.12 -6.92 -1.54
N ALA A 35 6.43 -8.09 -1.00
CA ALA A 35 7.26 -9.09 -1.68
C ALA A 35 6.59 -9.61 -2.97
N ILE A 36 5.29 -9.90 -2.92
CA ILE A 36 4.52 -10.30 -4.11
C ILE A 36 4.53 -9.18 -5.14
N GLY A 37 4.21 -7.94 -4.73
CA GLY A 37 4.17 -6.79 -5.62
C GLY A 37 5.51 -6.48 -6.26
N LEU A 38 6.61 -6.56 -5.50
CA LEU A 38 7.97 -6.40 -6.03
C LEU A 38 8.27 -7.49 -7.07
N GLY A 39 7.98 -8.75 -6.75
CA GLY A 39 8.15 -9.87 -7.69
C GLY A 39 7.37 -9.66 -9.00
N MET A 40 6.11 -9.22 -8.90
CA MET A 40 5.30 -8.91 -10.07
C MET A 40 5.89 -7.76 -10.90
N SER A 41 6.32 -6.67 -10.25
CA SER A 41 6.92 -5.52 -10.95
C SER A 41 8.24 -5.86 -11.66
N VAL A 42 8.99 -6.84 -11.15
CA VAL A 42 10.22 -7.32 -11.80
C VAL A 42 9.91 -8.21 -12.99
N LEU A 43 8.92 -9.10 -12.85
CA LEU A 43 8.56 -10.06 -13.90
C LEU A 43 7.71 -9.41 -15.02
N TYR A 44 6.91 -8.42 -14.68
CA TYR A 44 6.00 -7.74 -15.60
C TYR A 44 6.15 -6.21 -15.44
N PRO A 45 7.21 -5.62 -16.03
CA PRO A 45 7.39 -4.17 -15.98
C PRO A 45 6.30 -3.47 -16.79
N VAL A 46 5.49 -2.65 -16.11
CA VAL A 46 4.38 -1.90 -16.72
C VAL A 46 4.64 -0.41 -16.53
N ALA A 47 4.62 0.33 -17.63
CA ALA A 47 4.76 1.78 -17.61
C ALA A 47 3.49 2.44 -17.08
N PRO A 48 3.59 3.42 -16.17
CA PRO A 48 2.44 4.20 -15.71
C PRO A 48 1.92 5.11 -16.83
N PRO A 49 0.63 5.53 -16.78
CA PRO A 49 0.02 6.35 -17.82
C PRO A 49 0.80 7.62 -18.15
N ARG A 50 1.41 8.28 -17.15
CA ARG A 50 2.20 9.51 -17.33
C ARG A 50 3.44 9.34 -18.21
N LEU A 51 3.94 8.11 -18.41
CA LEU A 51 5.10 7.83 -19.27
C LEU A 51 4.70 7.40 -20.69
N ILE A 52 3.39 7.23 -20.97
CA ILE A 52 2.89 6.76 -22.25
C ILE A 52 2.23 7.92 -23.00
N GLY A 53 3.05 8.74 -23.66
CA GLY A 53 2.62 9.73 -24.65
C GLY A 53 2.07 11.04 -24.11
N GLU A 54 1.85 12.00 -25.02
CA GLU A 54 1.52 13.41 -24.77
C GLU A 54 0.12 13.67 -24.17
N LYS A 55 -0.71 12.63 -24.04
CA LYS A 55 -2.09 12.77 -23.54
C LYS A 55 -2.20 12.93 -22.02
N PHE A 56 -1.17 12.57 -21.29
CA PHE A 56 -1.13 12.68 -19.83
C PHE A 56 -0.04 13.65 -19.40
N VAL A 57 -0.43 14.75 -18.78
CA VAL A 57 0.52 15.70 -18.22
C VAL A 57 1.11 15.10 -16.96
N ASP A 58 2.43 14.92 -16.90
CA ASP A 58 3.13 14.48 -15.69
C ASP A 58 3.20 15.64 -14.67
N THR A 59 2.05 15.90 -14.03
CA THR A 59 1.90 16.95 -13.04
C THR A 59 2.79 16.72 -11.82
N VAL A 60 3.19 15.48 -11.54
CA VAL A 60 4.03 15.14 -10.38
C VAL A 60 5.45 15.60 -10.60
N THR A 61 6.02 15.35 -11.77
CA THR A 61 7.38 15.77 -12.11
C THR A 61 7.44 17.29 -12.35
N MET A 62 6.40 17.88 -12.94
CA MET A 62 6.36 19.33 -13.23
C MET A 62 6.22 20.20 -11.98
N TYR A 63 5.49 19.75 -10.94
CA TYR A 63 5.14 20.59 -9.79
C TYR A 63 5.77 20.13 -8.47
N SER A 64 6.56 19.06 -8.45
CA SER A 64 7.10 18.50 -7.21
C SER A 64 8.59 18.17 -7.29
N ASN A 65 9.43 19.07 -6.78
CA ASN A 65 10.85 18.78 -6.54
C ASN A 65 11.05 17.62 -5.54
N ALA A 66 10.08 17.37 -4.66
CA ALA A 66 10.12 16.24 -3.71
C ALA A 66 10.15 14.89 -4.42
N TYR A 67 9.57 14.77 -5.62
CA TYR A 67 9.61 13.55 -6.40
C TYR A 67 11.03 13.22 -6.87
N HIS A 68 11.76 14.20 -7.36
CA HIS A 68 13.16 14.03 -7.81
C HIS A 68 14.10 13.68 -6.65
N VAL A 69 13.84 14.24 -5.45
CA VAL A 69 14.69 14.02 -4.27
C VAL A 69 14.37 12.69 -3.59
N LEU A 70 13.09 12.33 -3.47
CA LEU A 70 12.65 11.15 -2.72
C LEU A 70 12.56 9.88 -3.56
N GLN A 71 12.51 10.01 -4.89
CA GLN A 71 12.50 8.89 -5.84
C GLN A 71 13.46 9.15 -7.00
N PRO A 72 14.77 9.19 -6.74
CA PRO A 72 15.73 9.32 -7.83
C PRO A 72 15.62 8.15 -8.79
N SER A 73 15.74 8.41 -10.10
CA SER A 73 15.53 7.45 -11.18
C SER A 73 16.42 6.20 -11.09
N TRP A 74 17.58 6.32 -10.44
CA TRP A 74 18.52 5.22 -10.23
C TRP A 74 18.09 4.26 -9.10
N LEU A 75 17.21 4.71 -8.18
CA LEU A 75 16.74 3.93 -7.03
C LEU A 75 15.32 3.39 -7.24
N THR A 76 14.56 3.96 -8.17
CA THR A 76 13.16 3.60 -8.37
C THR A 76 12.91 2.97 -9.74
N ASN A 77 12.24 1.83 -9.74
CA ASN A 77 11.74 1.24 -10.97
C ASN A 77 10.53 2.05 -11.47
N GLN A 78 10.75 2.89 -12.48
CA GLN A 78 9.69 3.73 -13.06
C GLN A 78 8.64 2.91 -13.84
N LEU A 79 8.94 1.66 -14.18
CA LEU A 79 8.04 0.74 -14.87
C LEU A 79 7.28 -0.18 -13.91
N ALA A 80 7.17 0.18 -12.64
CA ALA A 80 6.48 -0.59 -11.62
C ALA A 80 5.05 -0.08 -11.38
N ALA A 81 4.26 0.12 -12.44
CA ALA A 81 2.87 0.53 -12.27
C ALA A 81 1.99 -0.62 -11.74
N LEU A 82 2.27 -1.86 -12.13
CA LEU A 82 1.50 -3.03 -11.71
C LEU A 82 2.31 -3.91 -10.72
N PRO A 83 1.74 -4.29 -9.56
CA PRO A 83 0.49 -3.84 -8.95
C PRO A 83 0.66 -2.52 -8.19
N SER A 84 -0.43 -1.77 -7.94
CA SER A 84 -0.36 -0.56 -7.11
C SER A 84 -0.22 -0.90 -5.61
N LEU A 85 1.01 -0.95 -5.12
CA LEU A 85 1.28 -1.11 -3.68
C LEU A 85 0.83 0.12 -2.88
N HIS A 86 0.78 1.31 -3.47
CA HIS A 86 0.23 2.52 -2.83
C HIS A 86 -1.23 2.30 -2.41
N PHE A 87 -2.05 1.80 -3.33
CA PHE A 87 -3.43 1.46 -3.01
C PHE A 87 -3.51 0.25 -2.07
N GLY A 88 -2.81 -0.84 -2.38
CA GLY A 88 -2.86 -2.08 -1.61
C GLY A 88 -2.50 -1.88 -0.14
N TRP A 89 -1.45 -1.14 0.17
CA TRP A 89 -1.04 -0.87 1.55
C TRP A 89 -1.99 0.07 2.29
N ASN A 90 -2.53 1.10 1.61
CA ASN A 90 -3.60 1.91 2.20
C ASN A 90 -4.86 1.10 2.46
N PHE A 91 -5.16 0.14 1.60
CA PHE A 91 -6.29 -0.77 1.79
C PHE A 91 -6.11 -1.67 3.02
N ILE A 92 -4.90 -2.23 3.25
CA ILE A 92 -4.57 -2.96 4.48
C ILE A 92 -4.76 -2.07 5.72
N VAL A 93 -4.25 -0.84 5.68
CA VAL A 93 -4.41 0.13 6.78
C VAL A 93 -5.87 0.48 7.01
N GLY A 94 -6.64 0.67 5.93
CA GLY A 94 -8.08 0.88 6.00
C GLY A 94 -8.81 -0.25 6.72
N ILE A 95 -8.52 -1.51 6.33
CA ILE A 95 -9.06 -2.70 6.98
C ILE A 95 -8.63 -2.76 8.46
N ALA A 96 -7.38 -2.43 8.78
CA ALA A 96 -6.90 -2.40 10.15
C ALA A 96 -7.69 -1.40 10.99
N LEU A 97 -7.87 -0.17 10.51
CA LEU A 97 -8.65 0.84 11.20
C LEU A 97 -10.11 0.42 11.37
N LEU A 98 -10.75 -0.12 10.34
CA LEU A 98 -12.15 -0.56 10.39
C LEU A 98 -12.38 -1.69 11.39
N ARG A 99 -11.44 -2.61 11.53
CA ARG A 99 -11.56 -3.80 12.41
C ARG A 99 -11.10 -3.53 13.83
N GLU A 100 -10.07 -2.68 13.99
CA GLU A 100 -9.39 -2.57 15.26
C GLU A 100 -9.79 -1.34 16.09
N THR A 101 -10.46 -0.34 15.49
CA THR A 101 -11.00 0.80 16.25
C THR A 101 -12.52 0.80 16.29
N ARG A 102 -13.07 1.27 17.43
CA ARG A 102 -14.50 1.53 17.60
C ARG A 102 -14.84 3.02 17.42
N HIS A 103 -13.84 3.89 17.40
CA HIS A 103 -14.05 5.34 17.23
C HIS A 103 -14.52 5.66 15.81
N LEU A 104 -15.58 6.45 15.69
CA LEU A 104 -16.17 6.82 14.41
C LEU A 104 -15.15 7.47 13.47
N LEU A 105 -14.34 8.39 13.98
CA LEU A 105 -13.29 9.06 13.21
C LEU A 105 -12.27 8.04 12.65
N GLY A 106 -11.81 7.09 13.48
CA GLY A 106 -10.88 6.07 13.02
C GLY A 106 -11.47 5.19 11.93
N ARG A 107 -12.75 4.84 12.04
CA ARG A 107 -13.46 4.07 11.00
C ARG A 107 -13.67 4.88 9.72
N ALA A 108 -14.00 6.16 9.86
CA ALA A 108 -14.12 7.07 8.72
C ALA A 108 -12.77 7.21 7.97
N LEU A 109 -11.66 7.36 8.69
CA LEU A 109 -10.32 7.36 8.12
C LEU A 109 -9.98 6.01 7.46
N GLY A 110 -10.46 4.90 8.02
CA GLY A 110 -10.30 3.56 7.45
C GLY A 110 -10.93 3.41 6.07
N VAL A 111 -12.04 4.08 5.81
CA VAL A 111 -12.69 4.14 4.48
C VAL A 111 -12.05 5.21 3.61
N ALA A 112 -11.84 6.40 4.16
CA ALA A 112 -11.36 7.55 3.40
C ALA A 112 -9.93 7.35 2.86
N SER A 113 -9.03 6.75 3.64
CA SER A 113 -7.63 6.60 3.25
C SER A 113 -7.42 5.83 1.94
N PRO A 114 -7.98 4.62 1.73
CA PRO A 114 -7.84 3.92 0.45
C PRO A 114 -8.57 4.63 -0.69
N MET A 115 -9.70 5.28 -0.43
CA MET A 115 -10.45 6.02 -1.46
C MET A 115 -9.69 7.26 -1.93
N ILE A 116 -9.12 8.02 -1.00
CA ILE A 116 -8.25 9.17 -1.32
C ILE A 116 -7.02 8.68 -2.10
N MET A 117 -6.41 7.57 -1.68
CA MET A 117 -5.26 7.03 -2.40
C MET A 117 -5.62 6.60 -3.81
N LEU A 118 -6.77 5.94 -4.00
CA LEU A 118 -7.26 5.59 -5.33
C LEU A 118 -7.40 6.84 -6.22
N ALA A 119 -8.06 7.88 -5.71
CA ALA A 119 -8.21 9.13 -6.44
C ALA A 119 -6.85 9.75 -6.79
N VAL A 120 -5.92 9.80 -5.83
CA VAL A 120 -4.57 10.36 -6.04
C VAL A 120 -3.81 9.62 -7.13
N ILE A 121 -3.75 8.29 -7.10
CA ILE A 121 -2.95 7.52 -8.08
C ILE A 121 -3.52 7.59 -9.50
N ILE A 122 -4.84 7.78 -9.63
CA ILE A 122 -5.49 7.95 -10.94
C ILE A 122 -5.32 9.37 -11.44
N VAL A 123 -5.64 10.39 -10.63
CA VAL A 123 -5.53 11.82 -11.02
C VAL A 123 -4.08 12.21 -11.36
N THR A 124 -3.11 11.63 -10.66
CA THR A 124 -1.68 11.87 -10.96
C THR A 124 -1.13 11.02 -12.10
N ALA A 125 -1.98 10.23 -12.77
CA ALA A 125 -1.59 9.31 -13.85
C ALA A 125 -0.41 8.36 -13.48
N ASN A 126 -0.28 8.03 -12.19
CA ASN A 126 0.75 7.09 -11.72
C ASN A 126 0.35 5.63 -11.90
N HIS A 127 -0.96 5.34 -11.91
CA HIS A 127 -1.49 3.98 -12.04
C HIS A 127 -2.77 3.97 -12.87
N TYR A 128 -3.05 2.83 -13.47
CA TYR A 128 -4.36 2.51 -14.04
C TYR A 128 -5.31 1.98 -12.96
N PHE A 129 -6.62 1.97 -13.22
CA PHE A 129 -7.59 1.34 -12.33
C PHE A 129 -7.29 -0.14 -12.09
N ILE A 130 -6.82 -0.85 -13.12
CA ILE A 130 -6.47 -2.26 -13.02
C ILE A 130 -5.33 -2.48 -12.02
N ASP A 131 -4.36 -1.57 -11.95
CA ASP A 131 -3.24 -1.68 -11.01
C ASP A 131 -3.72 -1.61 -9.56
N ALA A 132 -4.75 -0.77 -9.29
CA ALA A 132 -5.39 -0.69 -7.97
C ALA A 132 -6.16 -1.97 -7.64
N ILE A 133 -6.91 -2.53 -8.58
CA ILE A 133 -7.64 -3.79 -8.39
C ILE A 133 -6.66 -4.92 -8.06
N VAL A 134 -5.59 -5.06 -8.84
CA VAL A 134 -4.56 -6.09 -8.61
C VAL A 134 -3.84 -5.83 -7.28
N GLY A 135 -3.48 -4.57 -6.97
CA GLY A 135 -2.86 -4.18 -5.71
C GLY A 135 -3.73 -4.51 -4.50
N GLY A 136 -5.06 -4.27 -4.60
CA GLY A 136 -6.05 -4.68 -3.60
C GLY A 136 -6.12 -6.20 -3.45
N GLY A 137 -6.11 -6.95 -4.54
CA GLY A 137 -6.06 -8.41 -4.55
C GLY A 137 -4.81 -8.95 -3.85
N VAL A 138 -3.63 -8.42 -4.18
CA VAL A 138 -2.36 -8.77 -3.53
C VAL A 138 -2.38 -8.45 -2.03
N ALA A 139 -2.99 -7.32 -1.65
CA ALA A 139 -3.18 -6.96 -0.24
C ALA A 139 -4.05 -7.96 0.50
N LEU A 140 -5.16 -8.42 -0.10
CA LEU A 140 -6.04 -9.44 0.49
C LEU A 140 -5.34 -10.79 0.62
N VAL A 141 -4.57 -11.21 -0.38
CA VAL A 141 -3.73 -12.41 -0.30
C VAL A 141 -2.73 -12.29 0.86
N GLY A 142 -2.03 -11.15 0.96
CA GLY A 142 -1.11 -10.87 2.06
C GLY A 142 -1.78 -10.98 3.43
N LEU A 143 -3.00 -10.42 3.59
CA LEU A 143 -3.79 -10.53 4.82
C LEU A 143 -4.20 -11.98 5.12
N ALA A 144 -4.68 -12.71 4.12
CA ALA A 144 -5.13 -14.09 4.29
C ALA A 144 -3.98 -15.01 4.70
N VAL A 145 -2.83 -14.89 4.03
CA VAL A 145 -1.62 -15.67 4.36
C VAL A 145 -1.12 -15.29 5.76
N SER A 146 -1.00 -14.00 6.04
CA SER A 146 -0.54 -13.50 7.33
C SER A 146 -1.44 -13.99 8.49
N ALA A 147 -2.76 -13.94 8.33
CA ALA A 147 -3.68 -14.45 9.34
C ALA A 147 -3.43 -15.92 9.65
N ARG A 148 -3.21 -16.76 8.63
CA ARG A 148 -2.96 -18.20 8.81
C ARG A 148 -1.65 -18.50 9.53
N ILE A 149 -0.57 -17.79 9.22
CA ILE A 149 0.76 -18.04 9.81
C ILE A 149 0.93 -17.43 11.20
N THR A 150 0.17 -16.35 11.50
CA THR A 150 0.29 -15.64 12.78
C THR A 150 -0.61 -16.22 13.86
N THR A 151 -1.73 -16.85 13.49
CA THR A 151 -2.70 -17.45 14.44
C THR A 151 -2.36 -18.89 14.84
N LYS A 152 -1.32 -19.53 14.27
CA LYS A 152 -0.86 -20.82 14.79
C LYS A 152 -0.32 -20.62 16.20
N PRO A 153 -0.83 -21.35 17.23
CA PRO A 153 -0.22 -21.36 18.54
C PRO A 153 1.23 -21.81 18.41
N SER A 154 2.15 -21.11 19.05
CA SER A 154 3.52 -21.60 19.20
C SER A 154 3.44 -22.89 20.02
N THR A 155 3.48 -24.03 19.38
CA THR A 155 3.76 -25.31 20.05
C THR A 155 5.24 -25.32 20.39
N LEU A 156 5.67 -24.51 21.35
CA LEU A 156 6.92 -24.74 22.06
C LEU A 156 6.57 -25.70 23.18
N PRO A 157 7.17 -26.90 23.23
CA PRO A 157 7.09 -27.75 24.42
C PRO A 157 7.70 -26.98 25.60
N ALA A 158 7.02 -27.09 26.75
CA ALA A 158 7.48 -26.57 28.02
C ALA A 158 8.84 -27.17 28.44
#